data_c3ea269a35a4963d02da85eb054a3588
#
_entry.id   c3ea269a35a4963d02da85eb054a3588
#
_cell.length_a   1.000
_cell.length_b   1.000
_cell.length_c   1.000
_cell.angle_alpha   90.00
_cell.angle_beta   90.00
_cell.angle_gamma   90.00
#
_symmetry.space_group_name_H-M   'P 1'
#
loop_
_entity.id
_entity.type
_entity.pdbx_description
1 polymer ?
#
loop_
_entity_poly.entity_id
_entity_poly.type
_entity_poly.pdbx_seq_one_letter_code
_entity_poly.pdbx_strand_id
1 'polypeptide(L)'
;MRKLILTCFVLLLGNVAIAQDTIQMLSGRTKLVKIIKQDYDWVSYRSINKNGKEGRKHKKNLEKIFAIAYKDSAVAQIYKKDSLYDNYWSVNEMKFYLEGRRQARKHFRPYKTFLMGVAVGTGVAMYSIFPPIISRKQNYTQNYDSITNTWVTVSYKNPVALSIPFPYWEIIPLSAYVYGASAITNDKKFKSDKMELIQNNMFLMGYKETVVNRQVYVAAGSSFGSYLLTSLAYLIFDPENSN
;
A
#
# COMPACT_ATOMS: atom_id res chain seq x y z
N MET A 1 49.36 5.61 -28.67
CA MET A 1 48.67 4.40 -29.13
C MET A 1 48.35 3.39 -28.02
N ARG A 2 49.28 2.94 -27.15
CA ARG A 2 48.97 1.98 -26.06
C ARG A 2 47.82 2.39 -25.14
N LYS A 3 47.73 3.66 -24.73
CA LYS A 3 46.64 4.15 -23.87
C LYS A 3 45.26 4.12 -24.54
N LEU A 4 45.21 4.37 -25.85
CA LEU A 4 43.97 4.34 -26.62
C LEU A 4 43.41 2.91 -26.77
N ILE A 5 44.30 1.93 -26.98
CA ILE A 5 43.92 0.51 -27.05
C ILE A 5 43.43 0.00 -25.72
N LEU A 6 44.04 0.42 -24.62
CA LEU A 6 43.58 0.04 -23.27
C LEU A 6 42.22 0.62 -22.95
N THR A 7 41.93 1.86 -23.35
CA THR A 7 40.62 2.52 -23.15
C THR A 7 39.54 1.85 -23.98
N CYS A 8 39.80 1.49 -25.23
CA CYS A 8 38.87 0.72 -26.06
C CYS A 8 38.60 -0.68 -25.50
N PHE A 9 39.61 -1.34 -24.95
CA PHE A 9 39.47 -2.66 -24.35
C PHE A 9 38.63 -2.63 -23.06
N VAL A 10 38.78 -1.60 -22.21
CA VAL A 10 37.94 -1.38 -21.02
C VAL A 10 36.50 -1.05 -21.39
N LEU A 11 36.28 -0.26 -22.46
CA LEU A 11 34.94 0.04 -22.95
C LEU A 11 34.23 -1.19 -23.57
N LEU A 12 34.97 -2.10 -24.19
CA LEU A 12 34.44 -3.36 -24.72
C LEU A 12 34.06 -4.36 -23.59
N LEU A 13 34.79 -4.38 -22.50
CA LEU A 13 34.47 -5.24 -21.35
C LEU A 13 33.28 -4.74 -20.51
N GLY A 14 32.94 -3.44 -20.61
CA GLY A 14 31.86 -2.84 -19.82
C GLY A 14 30.44 -3.24 -20.27
N ASN A 15 30.26 -3.89 -21.42
CA ASN A 15 28.95 -4.22 -21.98
C ASN A 15 28.63 -5.72 -21.97
N VAL A 16 29.07 -6.46 -20.97
CA VAL A 16 28.51 -7.79 -20.73
C VAL A 16 27.10 -7.61 -20.16
N ALA A 17 26.16 -7.29 -21.02
CA ALA A 17 24.75 -7.38 -20.69
C ALA A 17 24.45 -8.84 -20.38
N ILE A 18 24.39 -9.17 -19.09
CA ILE A 18 23.98 -10.50 -18.64
C ILE A 18 22.53 -10.63 -19.06
N ALA A 19 22.31 -11.20 -20.24
CA ALA A 19 20.95 -11.48 -20.71
C ALA A 19 20.32 -12.47 -19.74
N GLN A 20 19.23 -12.06 -19.10
CA GLN A 20 18.54 -12.81 -18.06
C GLN A 20 17.09 -13.02 -18.49
N ASP A 21 16.50 -14.13 -18.05
CA ASP A 21 15.08 -14.35 -18.28
C ASP A 21 14.26 -13.28 -17.56
N THR A 22 13.14 -12.90 -18.18
CA THR A 22 12.28 -11.87 -17.61
C THR A 22 10.84 -12.37 -17.55
N ILE A 23 10.21 -12.31 -16.40
CA ILE A 23 8.79 -12.62 -16.23
C ILE A 23 8.01 -11.33 -16.07
N GLN A 24 7.05 -11.08 -16.97
CA GLN A 24 6.07 -10.02 -16.86
C GLN A 24 4.77 -10.57 -16.28
N MET A 25 4.37 -10.07 -15.12
CA MET A 25 3.17 -10.51 -14.41
C MET A 25 1.93 -9.70 -14.78
N LEU A 26 0.74 -10.28 -14.70
CA LEU A 26 -0.55 -9.57 -14.84
C LEU A 26 -0.75 -8.46 -13.82
N SER A 27 0.00 -8.48 -12.73
CA SER A 27 0.06 -7.34 -11.82
C SER A 27 0.80 -6.12 -12.40
N GLY A 28 1.40 -6.19 -13.59
CA GLY A 28 2.24 -5.14 -14.21
C GLY A 28 3.66 -5.08 -13.63
N ARG A 29 4.07 -6.05 -12.81
CA ARG A 29 5.46 -6.15 -12.32
C ARG A 29 6.29 -6.96 -13.31
N THR A 30 7.49 -6.48 -13.56
CA THR A 30 8.51 -7.21 -14.33
C THR A 30 9.60 -7.66 -13.35
N LYS A 31 10.04 -8.90 -13.46
CA LYS A 31 11.12 -9.46 -12.63
C LYS A 31 12.19 -10.09 -13.49
N LEU A 32 13.43 -9.79 -13.18
CA LEU A 32 14.59 -10.51 -13.70
C LEU A 32 14.73 -11.81 -12.92
N VAL A 33 14.81 -12.92 -13.63
CA VAL A 33 14.76 -14.26 -13.03
C VAL A 33 15.68 -15.21 -13.78
N LYS A 34 15.96 -16.35 -13.15
CA LYS A 34 16.48 -17.54 -13.78
C LYS A 34 15.41 -18.62 -13.68
N ILE A 35 14.86 -19.04 -14.81
CA ILE A 35 13.85 -20.08 -14.86
C ILE A 35 14.52 -21.41 -14.57
N ILE A 36 13.94 -22.19 -13.64
CA ILE A 36 14.46 -23.51 -13.26
C ILE A 36 13.66 -24.60 -13.96
N LYS A 37 12.33 -24.48 -13.94
CA LYS A 37 11.40 -25.45 -14.51
C LYS A 37 10.08 -24.74 -14.84
N GLN A 38 9.50 -25.09 -15.96
CA GLN A 38 8.15 -24.72 -16.33
C GLN A 38 7.34 -26.00 -16.50
N ASP A 39 6.25 -26.09 -15.77
CA ASP A 39 5.23 -27.12 -15.89
C ASP A 39 3.98 -26.54 -16.58
N TYR A 40 2.94 -27.34 -16.76
CA TYR A 40 1.70 -26.93 -17.42
C TYR A 40 1.01 -25.72 -16.72
N ASP A 41 0.97 -25.72 -15.38
CA ASP A 41 0.28 -24.65 -14.60
C ASP A 41 1.23 -23.72 -13.87
N TRP A 42 2.50 -24.06 -13.75
CA TRP A 42 3.44 -23.37 -12.87
C TRP A 42 4.80 -23.14 -13.50
N VAL A 43 5.38 -22.00 -13.15
CA VAL A 43 6.81 -21.73 -13.40
C VAL A 43 7.55 -21.63 -12.06
N SER A 44 8.68 -22.35 -11.96
CA SER A 44 9.63 -22.28 -10.85
C SER A 44 10.83 -21.46 -11.29
N TYR A 45 11.17 -20.43 -10.53
CA TYR A 45 12.25 -19.51 -10.87
C TYR A 45 13.00 -19.01 -9.63
N ARG A 46 14.22 -18.52 -9.80
CA ARG A 46 14.93 -17.72 -8.81
C ARG A 46 14.93 -16.25 -9.24
N SER A 47 14.65 -15.36 -8.31
CA SER A 47 14.80 -13.92 -8.57
C SER A 47 16.27 -13.56 -8.67
N ILE A 48 16.61 -12.64 -9.59
CA ILE A 48 17.96 -12.12 -9.73
C ILE A 48 17.95 -10.66 -9.27
N ASN A 49 18.84 -10.32 -8.36
CA ASN A 49 19.02 -8.96 -7.87
C ASN A 49 19.77 -8.12 -8.90
N LYS A 50 19.75 -6.79 -8.73
CA LYS A 50 20.50 -5.84 -9.58
C LYS A 50 22.02 -6.16 -9.66
N ASN A 51 22.55 -6.83 -8.66
CA ASN A 51 23.94 -7.26 -8.59
C ASN A 51 24.18 -8.65 -9.20
N GLY A 52 23.22 -9.21 -9.93
CA GLY A 52 23.34 -10.51 -10.57
C GLY A 52 23.25 -11.73 -9.62
N LYS A 53 23.08 -11.52 -8.31
CA LYS A 53 22.99 -12.63 -7.34
C LYS A 53 21.62 -13.31 -7.40
N GLU A 54 21.64 -14.63 -7.42
CA GLU A 54 20.42 -15.46 -7.34
C GLU A 54 19.80 -15.37 -5.94
N GLY A 55 18.52 -15.07 -5.88
CA GLY A 55 17.73 -15.06 -4.66
C GLY A 55 17.01 -16.39 -4.38
N ARG A 56 15.98 -16.34 -3.54
CA ARG A 56 15.19 -17.52 -3.17
C ARG A 56 14.44 -18.08 -4.38
N LYS A 57 14.18 -19.40 -4.34
CA LYS A 57 13.32 -20.10 -5.29
C LYS A 57 11.86 -19.71 -5.03
N HIS A 58 11.14 -19.40 -6.12
CA HIS A 58 9.72 -19.08 -6.11
C HIS A 58 9.00 -20.01 -7.08
N LYS A 59 7.74 -20.32 -6.76
CA LYS A 59 6.80 -21.00 -7.65
C LYS A 59 5.63 -20.06 -7.93
N LYS A 60 5.21 -19.94 -9.19
CA LYS A 60 4.13 -19.03 -9.60
C LYS A 60 3.23 -19.70 -10.63
N ASN A 61 1.91 -19.54 -10.48
CA ASN A 61 0.93 -20.01 -11.45
C ASN A 61 1.06 -19.20 -12.75
N LEU A 62 1.00 -19.89 -13.90
CA LEU A 62 1.08 -19.29 -15.24
C LEU A 62 -0.07 -18.33 -15.53
N GLU A 63 -1.27 -18.56 -14.97
CA GLU A 63 -2.42 -17.64 -15.08
C GLU A 63 -2.14 -16.22 -14.56
N LYS A 64 -1.13 -16.05 -13.68
CA LYS A 64 -0.71 -14.75 -13.14
C LYS A 64 0.41 -14.10 -13.95
N ILE A 65 0.80 -14.72 -15.08
CA ILE A 65 1.91 -14.30 -15.93
C ILE A 65 1.37 -13.86 -17.27
N PHE A 66 1.79 -12.67 -17.71
CA PHE A 66 1.47 -12.15 -19.02
C PHE A 66 2.38 -12.75 -20.11
N ALA A 67 3.69 -12.67 -19.89
CA ALA A 67 4.68 -13.15 -20.84
C ALA A 67 5.99 -13.52 -20.12
N ILE A 68 6.75 -14.40 -20.75
CA ILE A 68 8.09 -14.79 -20.34
C ILE A 68 9.04 -14.50 -21.51
N ALA A 69 10.03 -13.66 -21.29
CA ALA A 69 11.13 -13.45 -22.21
C ALA A 69 12.32 -14.28 -21.72
N TYR A 70 12.70 -15.27 -22.50
CA TYR A 70 13.90 -16.08 -22.24
C TYR A 70 15.13 -15.38 -22.78
N LYS A 71 16.27 -15.61 -22.13
CA LYS A 71 17.57 -15.02 -22.48
C LYS A 71 17.90 -15.15 -23.97
N ASP A 72 17.72 -16.34 -24.51
CA ASP A 72 18.20 -16.71 -25.85
C ASP A 72 17.06 -16.97 -26.85
N SER A 73 15.82 -16.63 -26.50
CA SER A 73 14.64 -17.00 -27.28
C SER A 73 13.64 -15.85 -27.41
N ALA A 74 12.71 -16.01 -28.34
CA ALA A 74 11.58 -15.11 -28.50
C ALA A 74 10.71 -15.06 -27.21
N VAL A 75 10.01 -13.95 -27.03
CA VAL A 75 9.07 -13.76 -25.92
C VAL A 75 7.92 -14.77 -26.04
N ALA A 76 7.80 -15.67 -25.08
CA ALA A 76 6.67 -16.57 -24.97
C ALA A 76 5.47 -15.84 -24.34
N GLN A 77 4.43 -15.62 -25.13
CA GLN A 77 3.17 -15.04 -24.70
C GLN A 77 2.37 -16.11 -23.96
N ILE A 78 2.15 -15.95 -22.65
CA ILE A 78 1.39 -16.89 -21.82
C ILE A 78 -0.09 -16.49 -21.76
N TYR A 79 -0.36 -15.19 -21.59
CA TYR A 79 -1.72 -14.66 -21.54
C TYR A 79 -2.44 -14.89 -22.87
N LYS A 80 -3.64 -15.45 -22.79
CA LYS A 80 -4.57 -15.59 -23.91
C LYS A 80 -5.92 -15.00 -23.49
N LYS A 81 -6.64 -14.42 -24.45
CA LYS A 81 -8.02 -14.02 -24.25
C LYS A 81 -8.86 -15.28 -24.10
N ASP A 82 -9.52 -15.45 -22.94
CA ASP A 82 -10.41 -16.57 -22.65
C ASP A 82 -11.45 -16.13 -21.63
N SER A 83 -12.69 -15.99 -22.05
CA SER A 83 -13.79 -15.54 -21.19
C SER A 83 -14.17 -16.55 -20.10
N LEU A 84 -13.83 -17.83 -20.26
CA LEU A 84 -14.07 -18.87 -19.25
C LEU A 84 -13.15 -18.72 -18.03
N TYR A 85 -11.98 -18.08 -18.23
CA TYR A 85 -10.98 -17.83 -17.19
C TYR A 85 -10.88 -16.35 -16.82
N ASP A 86 -11.96 -15.57 -16.97
CA ASP A 86 -12.02 -14.12 -16.68
C ASP A 86 -11.02 -13.27 -17.46
N ASN A 87 -10.47 -13.78 -18.56
CA ASN A 87 -9.54 -13.09 -19.44
C ASN A 87 -10.26 -12.42 -20.61
N TYR A 88 -11.05 -11.38 -20.32
CA TYR A 88 -11.93 -10.73 -21.31
C TYR A 88 -11.18 -9.88 -22.35
N TRP A 89 -9.99 -9.42 -22.04
CA TRP A 89 -9.25 -8.50 -22.90
C TRP A 89 -8.36 -9.22 -23.91
N SER A 90 -8.21 -8.60 -25.10
CA SER A 90 -7.21 -9.05 -26.06
C SER A 90 -5.80 -8.87 -25.52
N VAL A 91 -4.83 -9.57 -26.11
CA VAL A 91 -3.41 -9.46 -25.72
C VAL A 91 -2.91 -8.01 -25.82
N ASN A 92 -3.34 -7.27 -26.86
CA ASN A 92 -2.94 -5.87 -27.04
C ASN A 92 -3.57 -4.97 -25.98
N GLU A 93 -4.85 -5.12 -25.66
CA GLU A 93 -5.51 -4.37 -24.60
C GLU A 93 -4.84 -4.63 -23.25
N MET A 94 -4.57 -5.89 -22.92
CA MET A 94 -3.87 -6.25 -21.71
C MET A 94 -2.46 -5.64 -21.66
N LYS A 95 -1.75 -5.58 -22.78
CA LYS A 95 -0.42 -4.95 -22.86
C LYS A 95 -0.48 -3.47 -22.50
N PHE A 96 -1.46 -2.72 -23.04
CA PHE A 96 -1.66 -1.31 -22.67
C PHE A 96 -2.03 -1.14 -21.21
N TYR A 97 -2.94 -1.97 -20.70
CA TYR A 97 -3.32 -1.96 -19.30
C TYR A 97 -2.12 -2.20 -18.37
N LEU A 98 -1.27 -3.18 -18.67
CA LEU A 98 -0.08 -3.48 -17.87
C LEU A 98 0.96 -2.36 -17.94
N GLU A 99 1.09 -1.69 -19.10
CA GLU A 99 1.97 -0.53 -19.20
C GLU A 99 1.44 0.64 -18.37
N GLY A 100 0.13 0.88 -18.35
CA GLY A 100 -0.50 1.86 -17.46
C GLY A 100 -0.19 1.58 -15.98
N ARG A 101 -0.34 0.32 -15.55
CA ARG A 101 0.03 -0.13 -14.19
C ARG A 101 1.51 0.10 -13.88
N ARG A 102 2.38 -0.14 -14.85
CA ARG A 102 3.83 0.06 -14.70
C ARG A 102 4.17 1.53 -14.54
N GLN A 103 3.61 2.40 -15.39
CA GLN A 103 3.83 3.85 -15.34
C GLN A 103 3.31 4.45 -14.04
N ALA A 104 2.12 4.03 -13.58
CA ALA A 104 1.59 4.46 -12.29
C ALA A 104 2.52 4.09 -11.13
N ARG A 105 3.10 2.89 -11.14
CA ARG A 105 4.07 2.49 -10.10
C ARG A 105 5.35 3.31 -10.13
N LYS A 106 5.82 3.70 -11.31
CA LYS A 106 7.04 4.48 -11.47
C LYS A 106 6.86 5.92 -10.99
N HIS A 107 5.76 6.56 -11.38
CA HIS A 107 5.58 8.00 -11.23
C HIS A 107 4.67 8.42 -10.07
N PHE A 108 3.72 7.58 -9.68
CA PHE A 108 2.78 7.93 -8.63
C PHE A 108 3.35 7.64 -7.25
N ARG A 109 3.44 8.69 -6.42
CA ARG A 109 3.87 8.60 -5.02
C ARG A 109 2.81 9.25 -4.14
N PRO A 110 2.05 8.49 -3.34
CA PRO A 110 0.94 9.00 -2.52
C PRO A 110 1.43 9.67 -1.22
N TYR A 111 2.39 10.61 -1.33
CA TYR A 111 3.00 11.26 -0.17
C TYR A 111 1.99 12.08 0.65
N LYS A 112 1.10 12.81 -0.03
CA LYS A 112 0.03 13.57 0.65
C LYS A 112 -0.92 12.65 1.41
N THR A 113 -1.32 11.53 0.80
CA THR A 113 -2.14 10.50 1.44
C THR A 113 -1.45 9.93 2.68
N PHE A 114 -0.16 9.68 2.61
CA PHE A 114 0.62 9.23 3.78
C PHE A 114 0.58 10.22 4.93
N LEU A 115 0.89 11.50 4.68
CA LEU A 115 0.89 12.54 5.72
C LEU A 115 -0.50 12.74 6.35
N MET A 116 -1.55 12.78 5.52
CA MET A 116 -2.92 12.90 6.02
C MET A 116 -3.31 11.67 6.83
N GLY A 117 -2.89 10.47 6.42
CA GLY A 117 -3.14 9.24 7.18
C GLY A 117 -2.48 9.26 8.56
N VAL A 118 -1.24 9.73 8.64
CA VAL A 118 -0.55 9.92 9.93
C VAL A 118 -1.31 10.92 10.79
N ALA A 119 -1.72 12.06 10.26
CA ALA A 119 -2.48 13.07 11.02
C ALA A 119 -3.81 12.52 11.53
N VAL A 120 -4.58 11.81 10.69
CA VAL A 120 -5.86 11.20 11.08
C VAL A 120 -5.65 10.13 12.16
N GLY A 121 -4.71 9.20 11.96
CA GLY A 121 -4.46 8.14 12.93
C GLY A 121 -3.97 8.65 14.28
N THR A 122 -3.05 9.60 14.29
CA THR A 122 -2.59 10.26 15.53
C THR A 122 -3.73 11.03 16.19
N GLY A 123 -4.53 11.79 15.43
CA GLY A 123 -5.66 12.54 15.96
C GLY A 123 -6.71 11.63 16.60
N VAL A 124 -7.05 10.50 15.99
CA VAL A 124 -7.97 9.52 16.55
C VAL A 124 -7.39 8.90 17.84
N ALA A 125 -6.11 8.53 17.86
CA ALA A 125 -5.46 8.00 19.04
C ALA A 125 -5.45 9.01 20.20
N MET A 126 -5.09 10.27 19.93
CA MET A 126 -5.09 11.34 20.93
C MET A 126 -6.50 11.62 21.47
N TYR A 127 -7.54 11.57 20.61
CA TYR A 127 -8.91 11.71 21.04
C TYR A 127 -9.37 10.55 21.94
N SER A 128 -8.92 9.33 21.68
CA SER A 128 -9.21 8.15 22.50
C SER A 128 -8.54 8.22 23.87
N ILE A 129 -7.29 8.71 23.90
CA ILE A 129 -6.50 8.86 25.12
C ILE A 129 -7.00 10.05 25.96
N PHE A 130 -7.27 11.17 25.30
CA PHE A 130 -7.71 12.41 25.93
C PHE A 130 -9.11 12.81 25.43
N PRO A 131 -10.17 12.08 25.84
CA PRO A 131 -11.50 12.41 25.39
C PRO A 131 -11.84 13.86 25.80
N PRO A 132 -12.35 14.67 24.85
CA PRO A 132 -12.69 16.05 25.19
C PRO A 132 -13.74 16.06 26.28
N ILE A 133 -13.52 16.86 27.31
CA ILE A 133 -14.45 17.04 28.41
C ILE A 133 -15.64 17.87 27.88
N ILE A 134 -16.52 17.23 27.08
CA ILE A 134 -17.61 17.91 26.40
C ILE A 134 -18.74 18.29 27.32
N SER A 135 -18.92 17.66 28.45
CA SER A 135 -19.75 18.17 29.53
C SER A 135 -19.54 17.33 30.80
N ARG A 136 -19.09 17.98 31.84
CA ARG A 136 -19.23 17.44 33.19
C ARG A 136 -20.63 17.80 33.67
N LYS A 137 -21.63 16.94 33.44
CA LYS A 137 -22.84 17.02 34.24
C LYS A 137 -22.46 16.73 35.70
N GLN A 138 -22.50 17.76 36.54
CA GLN A 138 -22.45 17.55 37.96
C GLN A 138 -23.79 16.93 38.35
N ASN A 139 -23.79 15.66 38.66
CA ASN A 139 -24.95 15.01 39.30
C ASN A 139 -24.82 15.26 40.77
N TYR A 140 -25.79 15.93 41.35
CA TYR A 140 -25.92 16.14 42.76
C TYR A 140 -26.82 15.03 43.33
N THR A 141 -26.28 14.22 44.22
CA THR A 141 -27.09 13.30 45.02
C THR A 141 -27.14 13.85 46.45
N GLN A 142 -28.33 13.97 47.00
CA GLN A 142 -28.51 14.30 48.39
C GLN A 142 -28.48 12.99 49.18
N ASN A 143 -27.48 12.84 50.00
CA ASN A 143 -27.42 11.73 50.96
C ASN A 143 -27.75 12.27 52.35
N TYR A 144 -28.64 11.56 53.07
CA TYR A 144 -28.97 11.86 54.42
C TYR A 144 -27.88 11.33 55.34
N ASP A 145 -27.22 12.24 56.05
CA ASP A 145 -26.23 11.86 57.06
C ASP A 145 -26.93 11.68 58.41
N SER A 146 -27.03 10.44 58.84
CA SER A 146 -27.68 10.07 60.07
C SER A 146 -26.94 10.52 61.34
N ILE A 147 -25.66 10.88 61.20
CA ILE A 147 -24.83 11.34 62.33
C ILE A 147 -25.11 12.81 62.61
N THR A 148 -25.19 13.60 61.60
CA THR A 148 -25.41 15.07 61.70
C THR A 148 -26.89 15.44 61.58
N ASN A 149 -27.77 14.47 61.27
CA ASN A 149 -29.21 14.65 61.07
C ASN A 149 -29.54 15.70 59.95
N THR A 150 -28.65 15.81 58.95
CA THR A 150 -28.75 16.78 57.88
C THR A 150 -28.60 16.13 56.50
N TRP A 151 -29.21 16.75 55.47
CA TRP A 151 -29.00 16.37 54.08
C TRP A 151 -27.72 16.99 53.55
N VAL A 152 -26.75 16.12 53.17
CA VAL A 152 -25.51 16.56 52.59
C VAL A 152 -25.57 16.36 51.10
N THR A 153 -25.34 17.42 50.33
CA THR A 153 -25.24 17.33 48.89
C THR A 153 -23.86 16.88 48.50
N VAL A 154 -23.75 15.66 48.02
CA VAL A 154 -22.50 15.13 47.50
C VAL A 154 -22.50 15.28 46.01
N SER A 155 -21.55 16.05 45.46
CA SER A 155 -21.37 16.19 44.05
C SER A 155 -20.45 15.07 43.52
N TYR A 156 -21.00 14.19 42.74
CA TYR A 156 -20.19 13.24 41.97
C TYR A 156 -19.86 13.83 40.61
N LYS A 157 -18.59 14.02 40.31
CA LYS A 157 -18.09 14.25 38.96
C LYS A 157 -18.08 12.90 38.27
N ASN A 158 -19.23 12.46 37.79
CA ASN A 158 -19.20 11.38 36.80
C ASN A 158 -18.63 11.96 35.52
N PRO A 159 -17.46 11.49 35.05
CA PRO A 159 -17.12 11.71 33.66
C PRO A 159 -18.21 10.99 32.87
N VAL A 160 -19.09 11.76 32.21
CA VAL A 160 -19.87 11.20 31.11
C VAL A 160 -18.87 10.98 30.03
N ALA A 161 -18.09 9.92 30.17
CA ALA A 161 -17.48 9.29 29.03
C ALA A 161 -18.64 8.99 28.11
N LEU A 162 -18.65 9.57 26.93
CA LEU A 162 -19.48 9.08 25.84
C LEU A 162 -18.94 7.66 25.60
N SER A 163 -19.42 6.71 26.40
CA SER A 163 -19.08 5.30 26.28
C SER A 163 -19.84 4.75 25.09
N ILE A 164 -19.44 5.21 23.91
CA ILE A 164 -19.71 4.43 22.72
C ILE A 164 -18.88 3.17 22.92
N PRO A 165 -19.53 2.01 23.01
CA PRO A 165 -18.81 0.78 23.31
C PRO A 165 -17.68 0.62 22.29
N PHE A 166 -16.47 0.71 22.81
CA PHE A 166 -15.25 0.33 22.10
C PHE A 166 -15.48 -1.01 21.37
N PRO A 167 -15.00 -1.22 20.12
CA PRO A 167 -13.95 -0.46 19.41
C PRO A 167 -14.45 0.26 18.14
N TYR A 168 -15.75 0.41 17.94
CA TYR A 168 -16.29 0.76 16.62
C TYR A 168 -16.10 2.21 16.22
N TRP A 169 -16.16 3.13 17.17
CA TRP A 169 -16.12 4.54 16.86
C TRP A 169 -14.74 5.01 16.35
N GLU A 170 -13.65 4.38 16.77
CA GLU A 170 -12.30 4.68 16.30
C GLU A 170 -12.05 4.16 14.89
N ILE A 171 -12.65 3.01 14.55
CA ILE A 171 -12.53 2.40 13.23
C ILE A 171 -13.28 3.23 12.19
N ILE A 172 -14.38 3.91 12.55
CA ILE A 172 -15.19 4.70 11.61
C ILE A 172 -14.37 5.82 10.94
N PRO A 173 -13.72 6.76 11.67
CA PRO A 173 -12.96 7.83 11.02
C PRO A 173 -11.75 7.30 10.26
N LEU A 174 -11.09 6.24 10.73
CA LEU A 174 -9.98 5.60 10.01
C LEU A 174 -10.47 4.98 8.69
N SER A 175 -11.59 4.27 8.73
CA SER A 175 -12.20 3.66 7.54
C SER A 175 -12.75 4.70 6.58
N ALA A 176 -13.40 5.74 7.08
CA ALA A 176 -13.89 6.87 6.27
C ALA A 176 -12.74 7.59 5.55
N TYR A 177 -11.61 7.78 6.22
CA TYR A 177 -10.42 8.34 5.58
C TYR A 177 -9.89 7.43 4.46
N VAL A 178 -9.78 6.11 4.70
CA VAL A 178 -9.32 5.15 3.69
C VAL A 178 -10.25 5.14 2.48
N TYR A 179 -11.57 5.16 2.72
CA TYR A 179 -12.57 5.25 1.66
C TYR A 179 -12.48 6.57 0.89
N GLY A 180 -12.42 7.69 1.58
CA GLY A 180 -12.25 9.01 0.97
C GLY A 180 -10.97 9.12 0.14
N ALA A 181 -9.87 8.56 0.62
CA ALA A 181 -8.61 8.49 -0.13
C ALA A 181 -8.75 7.70 -1.44
N SER A 182 -9.61 6.68 -1.50
CA SER A 182 -9.88 5.92 -2.72
C SER A 182 -10.68 6.72 -3.74
N ALA A 183 -11.57 7.62 -3.29
CA ALA A 183 -12.44 8.42 -4.15
C ALA A 183 -11.71 9.64 -4.77
N ILE A 184 -10.65 10.14 -4.14
CA ILE A 184 -9.91 11.31 -4.62
C ILE A 184 -8.87 10.89 -5.67
N THR A 185 -9.31 10.37 -6.79
CA THR A 185 -8.46 10.25 -7.98
C THR A 185 -8.47 11.55 -8.77
N ASN A 186 -7.43 12.34 -8.59
CA ASN A 186 -7.30 13.61 -9.31
C ASN A 186 -6.86 13.33 -10.75
N ASP A 187 -7.81 13.29 -11.68
CA ASP A 187 -7.61 12.98 -13.10
C ASP A 187 -6.60 13.91 -13.81
N LYS A 188 -6.31 15.06 -13.22
CA LYS A 188 -5.49 16.11 -13.84
C LYS A 188 -3.97 15.91 -13.73
N LYS A 189 -3.48 14.84 -13.08
CA LYS A 189 -2.04 14.66 -12.81
C LYS A 189 -1.49 13.31 -13.27
N PHE A 190 -1.86 12.90 -14.48
CA PHE A 190 -1.16 11.75 -15.08
C PHE A 190 0.29 12.13 -15.39
N LYS A 191 1.23 11.46 -14.75
CA LYS A 191 2.64 11.52 -15.10
C LYS A 191 3.02 10.20 -15.77
N SER A 192 3.40 10.28 -17.02
CA SER A 192 3.87 9.13 -17.80
C SER A 192 5.02 9.56 -18.68
N ASP A 193 6.03 8.72 -18.82
CA ASP A 193 7.09 8.90 -19.81
C ASP A 193 6.54 8.75 -21.25
N LYS A 194 5.34 8.17 -21.38
CA LYS A 194 4.67 7.87 -22.65
C LYS A 194 3.35 8.62 -22.74
N MET A 195 3.43 9.93 -22.94
CA MET A 195 2.25 10.81 -23.01
C MET A 195 1.29 10.41 -24.12
N GLU A 196 1.79 9.87 -25.23
CA GLU A 196 0.98 9.35 -26.35
C GLU A 196 0.01 8.24 -25.97
N LEU A 197 0.34 7.46 -24.94
CA LEU A 197 -0.53 6.38 -24.46
C LEU A 197 -1.67 6.85 -23.55
N ILE A 198 -1.68 8.11 -23.14
CA ILE A 198 -2.74 8.65 -22.26
C ILE A 198 -4.11 8.65 -22.96
N GLN A 199 -4.16 8.71 -24.27
CA GLN A 199 -5.41 8.62 -25.03
C GLN A 199 -5.98 7.20 -25.09
N ASN A 200 -5.21 6.18 -24.70
CA ASN A 200 -5.67 4.79 -24.72
C ASN A 200 -6.43 4.46 -23.41
N ASN A 201 -7.71 4.11 -23.55
CA ASN A 201 -8.58 3.82 -22.42
C ASN A 201 -8.05 2.68 -21.52
N MET A 202 -7.47 1.63 -22.11
CA MET A 202 -6.92 0.51 -21.34
C MET A 202 -5.69 0.91 -20.52
N PHE A 203 -4.84 1.76 -21.11
CA PHE A 203 -3.70 2.34 -20.40
C PHE A 203 -4.18 3.18 -19.20
N LEU A 204 -5.16 4.07 -19.42
CA LEU A 204 -5.72 4.89 -18.34
C LEU A 204 -6.36 4.05 -17.25
N MET A 205 -7.08 3.00 -17.61
CA MET A 205 -7.71 2.08 -16.65
C MET A 205 -6.66 1.42 -15.76
N GLY A 206 -5.60 0.85 -16.35
CA GLY A 206 -4.51 0.23 -15.60
C GLY A 206 -3.77 1.21 -14.71
N TYR A 207 -3.59 2.45 -15.18
CA TYR A 207 -2.98 3.54 -14.42
C TYR A 207 -3.84 3.92 -13.21
N LYS A 208 -5.13 4.25 -13.43
CA LYS A 208 -6.08 4.66 -12.39
C LYS A 208 -6.23 3.60 -11.30
N GLU A 209 -6.46 2.36 -11.68
CA GLU A 209 -6.58 1.25 -10.71
C GLU A 209 -5.34 1.13 -9.83
N THR A 210 -4.16 1.24 -10.41
CA THR A 210 -2.91 1.15 -9.63
C THR A 210 -2.74 2.35 -8.69
N VAL A 211 -3.15 3.55 -9.11
CA VAL A 211 -3.14 4.76 -8.28
C VAL A 211 -4.08 4.59 -7.10
N VAL A 212 -5.34 4.20 -7.35
CA VAL A 212 -6.34 3.96 -6.30
C VAL A 212 -5.85 2.93 -5.29
N ASN A 213 -5.42 1.76 -5.77
CA ASN A 213 -4.92 0.70 -4.90
C ASN A 213 -3.75 1.18 -4.03
N ARG A 214 -2.81 1.94 -4.58
CA ARG A 214 -1.69 2.50 -3.81
C ARG A 214 -2.14 3.54 -2.79
N GLN A 215 -3.12 4.38 -3.12
CA GLN A 215 -3.69 5.33 -2.18
C GLN A 215 -4.35 4.62 -1.00
N VAL A 216 -5.19 3.62 -1.28
CA VAL A 216 -5.86 2.81 -0.25
C VAL A 216 -4.86 2.13 0.68
N TYR A 217 -3.86 1.44 0.13
CA TYR A 217 -2.84 0.78 0.96
C TYR A 217 -2.04 1.76 1.81
N VAL A 218 -1.69 2.93 1.26
CA VAL A 218 -0.93 3.94 1.99
C VAL A 218 -1.82 4.62 3.03
N ALA A 219 -3.08 4.94 2.69
CA ALA A 219 -4.03 5.50 3.65
C ALA A 219 -4.25 4.56 4.84
N ALA A 220 -4.55 3.29 4.58
CA ALA A 220 -4.73 2.29 5.62
C ALA A 220 -3.46 2.11 6.46
N GLY A 221 -2.31 1.87 5.81
CA GLY A 221 -1.06 1.64 6.53
C GLY A 221 -0.61 2.85 7.37
N SER A 222 -0.80 4.08 6.88
CA SER A 222 -0.41 5.28 7.63
C SER A 222 -1.39 5.62 8.75
N SER A 223 -2.71 5.49 8.53
CA SER A 223 -3.70 5.84 9.55
C SER A 223 -3.75 4.81 10.68
N PHE A 224 -3.87 3.53 10.37
CA PHE A 224 -3.87 2.49 11.39
C PHE A 224 -2.49 2.34 12.05
N GLY A 225 -1.41 2.46 11.29
CA GLY A 225 -0.05 2.39 11.83
C GLY A 225 0.26 3.53 12.81
N SER A 226 -0.10 4.77 12.48
CA SER A 226 0.10 5.90 13.39
C SER A 226 -0.82 5.84 14.61
N TYR A 227 -2.07 5.39 14.45
CA TYR A 227 -2.97 5.12 15.58
C TYR A 227 -2.33 4.15 16.56
N LEU A 228 -1.89 2.97 16.09
CA LEU A 228 -1.27 1.96 16.95
C LEU A 228 0.02 2.46 17.60
N LEU A 229 0.88 3.16 16.85
CA LEU A 229 2.13 3.69 17.39
C LEU A 229 1.89 4.75 18.47
N THR A 230 0.92 5.64 18.27
CA THR A 230 0.57 6.67 19.26
C THR A 230 -0.01 6.04 20.51
N SER A 231 -0.94 5.09 20.37
CA SER A 231 -1.53 4.37 21.50
C SER A 231 -0.49 3.56 22.29
N LEU A 232 0.43 2.90 21.60
CA LEU A 232 1.52 2.16 22.23
C LEU A 232 2.50 3.09 22.96
N ALA A 233 2.86 4.20 22.33
CA ALA A 233 3.72 5.20 22.97
C ALA A 233 3.11 5.74 24.25
N TYR A 234 1.80 6.01 24.25
CA TYR A 234 1.11 6.43 25.48
C TYR A 234 1.18 5.37 26.56
N LEU A 235 0.91 4.09 26.25
CA LEU A 235 0.98 2.99 27.22
C LEU A 235 2.37 2.83 27.85
N ILE A 236 3.44 3.13 27.10
CA ILE A 236 4.82 3.03 27.59
C ILE A 236 5.22 4.22 28.44
N PHE A 237 4.76 5.42 28.09
CA PHE A 237 5.18 6.67 28.72
C PHE A 237 4.13 7.24 29.69
N ASP A 238 3.05 6.51 29.96
CA ASP A 238 2.02 6.93 30.92
C ASP A 238 2.63 6.94 32.33
N PRO A 239 2.70 8.11 32.99
CA PRO A 239 3.27 8.23 34.32
C PRO A 239 2.47 7.49 35.40
N GLU A 240 1.20 7.17 35.19
CA GLU A 240 0.37 6.42 36.15
C GLU A 240 0.74 4.93 36.21
N ASN A 241 1.33 4.37 35.12
CA ASN A 241 1.79 2.98 35.10
C ASN A 241 3.22 2.78 35.65
N SER A 242 3.90 3.84 36.08
CA SER A 242 5.30 3.79 36.56
C SER A 242 5.43 3.69 38.08
N ASN A 243 4.33 3.46 38.83
CA ASN A 243 4.32 3.27 40.28
C ASN A 243 3.98 1.83 40.68
#